data_e169a59398851fab611ea80d330df3bd
#
_entry.id   e169a59398851fab611ea80d330df3bd
#
_cell.length_a   1.000
_cell.length_b   1.000
_cell.length_c   1.000
_cell.angle_alpha   90.00
_cell.angle_beta   90.00
_cell.angle_gamma   90.00
#
_symmetry.space_group_name_H-M   'P 1'
#
loop_
_entity.id
_entity.type
_entity.pdbx_description
1 polymer ?
#
loop_
_entity_poly.entity_id
_entity_poly.type
_entity_poly.pdbx_seq_one_letter_code
_entity_poly.pdbx_strand_id
1 'polypeptide(L)'
;MMFDVCSRVLEAAGFSRLGEGNNSVNIYYCYRQERMNVVFVWDEPAIPGMSPAIIDDNNRKIVAFFGSKGVFNCMLLNIICTRNTAMSKRNTEAGFPVWFMDETTGRLIIYEDEPENFSGLRELLEDFDVSQYAESVSGKSKRNKKFIPAYVNWLLIAINIIIYVIMEIAGDTQNTQYMLAHGALNVKLILNDGEYYRLFTSMFMHAGFSHIFNNMLVLF
;
A
#
# COMPACT_ATOMS: atom_id res chain seq x y z
N MET A 1 6.12 20.09 2.13
CA MET A 1 7.43 19.46 2.09
C MET A 1 7.49 18.45 0.93
N MET A 2 8.64 18.33 0.26
CA MET A 2 8.78 17.40 -0.89
C MET A 2 8.59 15.94 -0.48
N PHE A 3 8.90 15.60 0.77
CA PHE A 3 8.62 14.30 1.38
C PHE A 3 7.13 13.87 1.25
N ASP A 4 6.19 14.78 1.54
CA ASP A 4 4.75 14.50 1.40
C ASP A 4 4.32 14.43 -0.07
N VAL A 5 4.97 15.21 -0.94
CA VAL A 5 4.73 15.18 -2.39
C VAL A 5 5.12 13.82 -2.96
N CYS A 6 6.34 13.35 -2.71
CA CYS A 6 6.80 12.02 -3.13
C CYS A 6 5.88 10.92 -2.64
N SER A 7 5.43 11.01 -1.38
CA SER A 7 4.50 10.06 -0.79
C SER A 7 3.18 9.96 -1.57
N ARG A 8 2.61 11.10 -1.95
CA ARG A 8 1.35 11.15 -2.73
C ARG A 8 1.52 10.69 -4.17
N VAL A 9 2.64 11.04 -4.82
CA VAL A 9 2.93 10.57 -6.17
C VAL A 9 3.02 9.05 -6.19
N LEU A 10 3.70 8.46 -5.22
CA LEU A 10 3.82 7.00 -5.10
C LEU A 10 2.45 6.34 -4.86
N GLU A 11 1.62 6.90 -3.98
CA GLU A 11 0.26 6.41 -3.74
C GLU A 11 -0.61 6.51 -5.01
N ALA A 12 -0.52 7.63 -5.74
CA ALA A 12 -1.22 7.83 -7.02
C ALA A 12 -0.72 6.88 -8.11
N ALA A 13 0.58 6.54 -8.09
CA ALA A 13 1.19 5.55 -8.98
C ALA A 13 0.84 4.09 -8.60
N GLY A 14 0.02 3.87 -7.57
CA GLY A 14 -0.43 2.54 -7.14
C GLY A 14 0.55 1.79 -6.23
N PHE A 15 1.49 2.50 -5.60
CA PHE A 15 2.29 1.94 -4.53
C PHE A 15 1.51 1.95 -3.21
N SER A 16 1.65 0.88 -2.45
CA SER A 16 1.09 0.76 -1.11
C SER A 16 2.15 1.09 -0.07
N ARG A 17 1.77 1.80 0.99
CA ARG A 17 2.67 2.11 2.09
C ARG A 17 2.86 0.91 3.00
N LEU A 18 4.10 0.64 3.40
CA LEU A 18 4.43 -0.43 4.33
C LEU A 18 4.50 0.12 5.77
N GLY A 19 3.58 -0.33 6.61
CA GLY A 19 3.51 0.03 8.03
C GLY A 19 3.01 1.45 8.31
N GLU A 20 2.98 1.82 9.59
CA GLU A 20 2.75 3.20 10.02
C GLU A 20 4.05 3.98 9.78
N GLY A 21 4.00 4.97 8.89
CA GLY A 21 5.16 5.79 8.59
C GLY A 21 5.61 6.62 9.79
N ASN A 22 6.89 6.88 9.86
CA ASN A 22 7.40 7.89 10.76
C ASN A 22 7.59 9.22 10.00
N ASN A 23 7.89 10.29 10.73
CA ASN A 23 8.06 11.63 10.14
C ASN A 23 9.36 11.79 9.33
N SER A 24 10.19 10.75 9.24
CA SER A 24 11.53 10.84 8.66
C SER A 24 11.75 9.89 7.48
N VAL A 25 11.03 8.75 7.45
CA VAL A 25 11.17 7.72 6.43
C VAL A 25 9.82 7.05 6.16
N ASN A 26 9.45 6.93 4.91
CA ASN A 26 8.30 6.16 4.44
C ASN A 26 8.75 5.09 3.46
N ILE A 27 8.16 3.91 3.56
CA ILE A 27 8.45 2.78 2.68
C ILE A 27 7.21 2.46 1.86
N TYR A 28 7.39 2.35 0.55
CA TYR A 28 6.35 2.03 -0.39
C TYR A 28 6.70 0.79 -1.18
N TYR A 29 5.72 0.00 -1.56
CA TYR A 29 5.94 -1.20 -2.38
C TYR A 29 4.83 -1.39 -3.40
N CYS A 30 5.19 -2.04 -4.52
CA CYS A 30 4.23 -2.42 -5.55
C CYS A 30 4.77 -3.65 -6.28
N TYR A 31 3.92 -4.64 -6.50
CA TYR A 31 4.27 -5.84 -7.26
C TYR A 31 3.88 -5.65 -8.71
N ARG A 32 4.87 -5.55 -9.62
CA ARG A 32 4.68 -5.39 -11.06
C ARG A 32 5.72 -6.18 -11.84
N GLN A 33 5.35 -6.74 -12.98
CA GLN A 33 6.26 -7.47 -13.87
C GLN A 33 7.07 -8.56 -13.14
N GLU A 34 6.40 -9.34 -12.31
CA GLU A 34 7.00 -10.44 -11.52
C GLU A 34 8.12 -10.02 -10.55
N ARG A 35 8.17 -8.76 -10.17
CA ARG A 35 9.11 -8.24 -9.16
C ARG A 35 8.44 -7.31 -8.17
N MET A 36 9.01 -7.29 -6.98
CA MET A 36 8.64 -6.36 -5.92
C MET A 36 9.45 -5.07 -6.10
N ASN A 37 8.79 -3.97 -6.43
CA ASN A 37 9.42 -2.66 -6.47
C ASN A 37 9.21 -1.99 -5.12
N VAL A 38 10.28 -1.61 -4.45
CA VAL A 38 10.25 -0.97 -3.14
C VAL A 38 10.91 0.39 -3.23
N VAL A 39 10.24 1.41 -2.73
CA VAL A 39 10.73 2.79 -2.72
C VAL A 39 10.76 3.31 -1.29
N PHE A 40 11.93 3.72 -0.86
CA PHE A 40 12.10 4.50 0.36
C PHE A 40 12.02 5.99 0.04
N VAL A 41 11.27 6.73 0.82
CA VAL A 41 11.28 8.20 0.78
C VAL A 41 11.86 8.68 2.11
N TRP A 42 12.96 9.42 2.04
CA TRP A 42 13.71 9.91 3.18
C TRP A 42 13.56 11.42 3.30
N ASP A 43 13.26 11.89 4.50
CA ASP A 43 13.33 13.32 4.86
C ASP A 43 14.68 13.59 5.54
N GLU A 44 15.73 13.90 4.74
CA GLU A 44 17.08 14.09 5.27
C GLU A 44 17.14 15.15 6.39
N PRO A 45 16.46 16.31 6.29
CA PRO A 45 16.44 17.28 7.38
C PRO A 45 15.93 16.73 8.71
N ALA A 46 15.09 15.71 8.69
CA ALA A 46 14.54 15.06 9.88
C ALA A 46 15.42 13.94 10.44
N ILE A 47 16.54 13.59 9.75
CA ILE A 47 17.45 12.49 10.13
C ILE A 47 18.85 13.04 10.42
N PRO A 48 19.14 13.45 11.65
CA PRO A 48 20.48 13.90 12.01
C PRO A 48 21.51 12.78 11.77
N GLY A 49 22.57 13.09 11.03
CA GLY A 49 23.65 12.12 10.75
C GLY A 49 23.27 11.03 9.75
N MET A 50 22.36 11.30 8.82
CA MET A 50 22.07 10.40 7.71
C MET A 50 23.36 9.98 7.00
N SER A 51 23.54 8.68 6.80
CA SER A 51 24.75 8.09 6.23
C SER A 51 24.43 6.90 5.35
N PRO A 52 25.34 6.47 4.45
CA PRO A 52 25.16 5.29 3.61
C PRO A 52 24.82 4.04 4.42
N ALA A 53 25.44 3.89 5.59
CA ALA A 53 25.20 2.73 6.46
C ALA A 53 23.74 2.63 6.95
N ILE A 54 23.08 3.76 7.22
CA ILE A 54 21.67 3.80 7.62
C ILE A 54 20.77 3.35 6.44
N ILE A 55 21.07 3.85 5.23
CA ILE A 55 20.32 3.49 4.02
C ILE A 55 20.49 2.01 3.72
N ASP A 56 21.73 1.52 3.70
CA ASP A 56 22.05 0.12 3.40
C ASP A 56 21.45 -0.85 4.42
N ASP A 57 21.48 -0.52 5.71
CA ASP A 57 20.90 -1.35 6.76
C ASP A 57 19.38 -1.48 6.59
N ASN A 58 18.68 -0.38 6.30
CA ASN A 58 17.24 -0.40 6.06
C ASN A 58 16.89 -1.16 4.77
N ASN A 59 17.65 -0.95 3.69
CA ASN A 59 17.45 -1.69 2.45
C ASN A 59 17.66 -3.21 2.64
N ARG A 60 18.69 -3.64 3.37
CA ARG A 60 18.90 -5.06 3.69
C ARG A 60 17.78 -5.65 4.53
N LYS A 61 17.28 -4.91 5.52
CA LYS A 61 16.16 -5.34 6.37
C LYS A 61 14.90 -5.57 5.54
N ILE A 62 14.59 -4.70 4.58
CA ILE A 62 13.39 -4.85 3.74
C ILE A 62 13.54 -6.01 2.76
N VAL A 63 14.72 -6.22 2.19
CA VAL A 63 15.01 -7.39 1.33
C VAL A 63 14.81 -8.68 2.13
N ALA A 64 15.35 -8.75 3.35
CA ALA A 64 15.19 -9.90 4.23
C ALA A 64 13.70 -10.12 4.62
N PHE A 65 12.97 -9.05 4.88
CA PHE A 65 11.52 -9.11 5.16
C PHE A 65 10.75 -9.72 3.99
N PHE A 66 10.93 -9.24 2.76
CA PHE A 66 10.25 -9.81 1.60
C PHE A 66 10.75 -11.22 1.27
N GLY A 67 12.03 -11.50 1.46
CA GLY A 67 12.60 -12.85 1.33
C GLY A 67 11.96 -13.85 2.28
N SER A 68 11.68 -13.46 3.53
CA SER A 68 10.96 -14.30 4.50
C SER A 68 9.50 -14.59 4.11
N LYS A 69 8.94 -13.78 3.19
CA LYS A 69 7.61 -13.97 2.59
C LYS A 69 7.63 -14.69 1.25
N GLY A 70 8.81 -15.21 0.83
CA GLY A 70 8.99 -15.92 -0.44
C GLY A 70 9.17 -15.02 -1.66
N VAL A 71 9.40 -13.72 -1.45
CA VAL A 71 9.64 -12.76 -2.55
C VAL A 71 11.13 -12.46 -2.63
N PHE A 72 11.81 -13.05 -3.61
CA PHE A 72 13.27 -12.92 -3.77
C PHE A 72 13.69 -11.93 -4.85
N ASN A 73 12.78 -11.51 -5.73
CA ASN A 73 13.06 -10.54 -6.79
C ASN A 73 12.58 -9.15 -6.36
N CYS A 74 13.41 -8.43 -5.61
CA CYS A 74 13.14 -7.07 -5.14
C CYS A 74 14.04 -6.07 -5.86
N MET A 75 13.45 -5.00 -6.40
CA MET A 75 14.14 -3.80 -6.83
C MET A 75 13.91 -2.69 -5.82
N LEU A 76 14.98 -1.99 -5.47
CA LEU A 76 14.97 -0.95 -4.46
C LEU A 76 15.34 0.39 -5.08
N LEU A 77 14.68 1.45 -4.62
CA LEU A 77 15.02 2.83 -4.91
C LEU A 77 14.92 3.65 -3.64
N ASN A 78 15.89 4.51 -3.41
CA ASN A 78 15.86 5.48 -2.32
C ASN A 78 15.64 6.88 -2.89
N ILE A 79 14.60 7.58 -2.48
CA ILE A 79 14.35 8.99 -2.81
C ILE A 79 14.66 9.82 -1.58
N ILE A 80 15.67 10.68 -1.68
CA ILE A 80 16.12 11.52 -0.57
C ILE A 80 15.64 12.96 -0.82
N CYS A 81 14.74 13.44 0.03
CA CYS A 81 14.31 14.83 0.04
C CYS A 81 15.34 15.65 0.81
N THR A 82 16.01 16.59 0.16
CA THR A 82 17.14 17.35 0.72
C THR A 82 17.13 18.80 0.24
N ARG A 83 17.76 19.68 1.02
CA ARG A 83 18.01 21.09 0.63
C ARG A 83 19.34 21.30 -0.04
N ASN A 84 20.22 20.32 -0.01
CA ASN A 84 21.56 20.40 -0.60
C ASN A 84 21.96 19.06 -1.24
N THR A 85 21.54 18.86 -2.47
CA THR A 85 21.72 17.61 -3.20
C THR A 85 23.20 17.22 -3.41
N ALA A 86 24.09 18.21 -3.60
CA ALA A 86 25.51 17.95 -3.79
C ALA A 86 26.19 17.43 -2.50
N MET A 87 25.77 17.93 -1.35
CA MET A 87 26.26 17.47 -0.04
C MET A 87 25.65 16.10 0.29
N SER A 88 24.36 15.93 0.07
CA SER A 88 23.66 14.66 0.29
C SER A 88 24.24 13.54 -0.56
N LYS A 89 24.56 13.78 -1.85
CA LYS A 89 25.22 12.77 -2.69
C LYS A 89 26.51 12.27 -2.05
N ARG A 90 27.37 13.16 -1.58
CA ARG A 90 28.64 12.77 -0.93
C ARG A 90 28.44 11.95 0.35
N ASN A 91 27.34 12.22 1.08
CA ASN A 91 27.03 11.60 2.36
C ASN A 91 26.18 10.33 2.23
N THR A 92 25.66 10.00 1.03
CA THR A 92 24.69 8.91 0.81
C THR A 92 25.07 8.01 -0.36
N GLU A 93 26.37 7.90 -0.68
CA GLU A 93 26.89 6.97 -1.65
C GLU A 93 26.69 5.54 -1.12
N ALA A 94 25.48 5.00 -1.39
CA ALA A 94 25.00 3.73 -0.87
C ALA A 94 25.14 2.61 -1.94
N GLY A 95 25.08 1.35 -1.51
CA GLY A 95 25.09 0.20 -2.42
C GLY A 95 23.78 -0.03 -3.17
N PHE A 96 22.79 0.85 -3.05
CA PHE A 96 21.47 0.78 -3.68
C PHE A 96 21.15 2.09 -4.40
N PRO A 97 20.32 2.07 -5.46
CA PRO A 97 19.94 3.25 -6.22
C PRO A 97 19.38 4.40 -5.37
N VAL A 98 19.82 5.62 -5.66
CA VAL A 98 19.45 6.83 -4.94
C VAL A 98 19.07 7.96 -5.90
N TRP A 99 17.87 8.48 -5.77
CA TRP A 99 17.43 9.72 -6.43
C TRP A 99 17.29 10.84 -5.38
N PHE A 100 17.48 12.06 -5.82
CA PHE A 100 17.34 13.22 -4.92
C PHE A 100 16.17 14.09 -5.35
N MET A 101 15.38 14.50 -4.37
CA MET A 101 14.34 15.51 -4.53
C MET A 101 14.80 16.80 -3.84
N ASP A 102 15.12 17.82 -4.63
CA ASP A 102 15.54 19.11 -4.11
C ASP A 102 14.33 19.87 -3.51
N GLU A 103 14.34 20.08 -2.20
CA GLU A 103 13.27 20.82 -1.51
C GLU A 103 13.21 22.29 -1.87
N THR A 104 14.30 22.88 -2.40
CA THR A 104 14.35 24.32 -2.73
C THR A 104 13.78 24.63 -4.10
N THR A 105 14.03 23.75 -5.07
CA THR A 105 13.61 23.91 -6.46
C THR A 105 12.40 23.04 -6.82
N GLY A 106 12.10 22.03 -5.99
CA GLY A 106 11.06 21.05 -6.28
C GLY A 106 11.40 20.09 -7.42
N ARG A 107 12.68 19.96 -7.81
CA ARG A 107 13.12 19.17 -8.94
C ARG A 107 13.69 17.82 -8.51
N LEU A 108 13.41 16.82 -9.32
CA LEU A 108 14.06 15.52 -9.25
C LEU A 108 15.47 15.62 -9.86
N ILE A 109 16.47 15.09 -9.15
CA ILE A 109 17.85 15.03 -9.60
C ILE A 109 18.29 13.56 -9.59
N ILE A 110 18.65 13.06 -10.76
CA ILE A 110 19.18 11.71 -10.98
C ILE A 110 20.60 11.89 -11.52
N TYR A 111 21.58 11.33 -10.83
CA TYR A 111 22.98 11.38 -11.27
C TYR A 111 23.24 10.29 -12.30
N GLU A 112 24.31 10.45 -13.12
CA GLU A 112 24.63 9.58 -14.25
C GLU A 112 24.93 8.12 -13.86
N ASP A 113 25.32 7.88 -12.62
CA ASP A 113 25.60 6.57 -12.04
C ASP A 113 24.34 5.85 -11.52
N GLU A 114 23.19 6.50 -11.57
CA GLU A 114 21.91 5.99 -11.08
C GLU A 114 20.97 5.58 -12.22
N PRO A 115 20.03 4.65 -11.97
CA PRO A 115 19.07 4.24 -13.01
C PRO A 115 18.19 5.43 -13.42
N GLU A 116 18.13 5.70 -14.72
CA GLU A 116 17.35 6.81 -15.28
C GLU A 116 15.83 6.66 -15.07
N ASN A 117 15.34 5.43 -14.95
CA ASN A 117 13.92 5.16 -14.72
C ASN A 117 13.74 4.00 -13.73
N PHE A 118 12.72 4.12 -12.91
CA PHE A 118 12.28 3.10 -11.96
C PHE A 118 10.76 2.96 -12.02
N SER A 119 10.28 1.95 -12.74
CA SER A 119 8.85 1.63 -12.86
C SER A 119 7.95 2.80 -13.32
N GLY A 120 8.48 3.74 -14.13
CA GLY A 120 7.76 4.91 -14.63
C GLY A 120 7.64 6.05 -13.60
N LEU A 121 8.40 6.00 -12.50
CA LEU A 121 8.33 7.03 -11.47
C LEU A 121 9.02 8.34 -11.85
N ARG A 122 9.99 8.31 -12.78
CA ARG A 122 10.69 9.51 -13.22
C ARG A 122 9.72 10.54 -13.78
N GLU A 123 8.96 10.14 -14.77
CA GLU A 123 7.99 11.02 -15.44
C GLU A 123 6.96 11.58 -14.46
N LEU A 124 6.47 10.74 -13.54
CA LEU A 124 5.49 11.14 -12.53
C LEU A 124 6.04 12.14 -11.51
N LEU A 125 7.33 12.04 -11.18
CA LEU A 125 7.99 12.96 -10.25
C LEU A 125 8.48 14.25 -10.92
N GLU A 126 8.86 14.20 -12.21
CA GLU A 126 9.25 15.38 -13.00
C GLU A 126 8.05 16.23 -13.43
N ASP A 127 6.93 15.60 -13.81
CA ASP A 127 5.70 16.27 -14.23
C ASP A 127 4.89 16.86 -13.05
N PHE A 128 5.31 16.59 -11.82
CA PHE A 128 4.60 17.07 -10.64
C PHE A 128 4.81 18.57 -10.45
N ASP A 129 3.80 19.36 -10.80
CA ASP A 129 3.81 20.80 -10.63
C ASP A 129 3.64 21.21 -9.17
N VAL A 130 4.76 21.60 -8.55
CA VAL A 130 4.82 22.08 -7.15
C VAL A 130 3.94 23.31 -6.94
N SER A 131 3.68 24.12 -7.97
CA SER A 131 2.83 25.30 -7.86
C SER A 131 1.35 24.92 -7.67
N GLN A 132 0.87 23.91 -8.38
CA GLN A 132 -0.47 23.34 -8.17
C GLN A 132 -0.60 22.71 -6.78
N TYR A 133 0.50 22.14 -6.27
CA TYR A 133 0.53 21.61 -4.92
C TYR A 133 0.43 22.72 -3.85
N ALA A 134 1.15 23.81 -4.00
CA ALA A 134 1.10 24.93 -3.06
C ALA A 134 -0.31 25.56 -3.00
N GLU A 135 -1.02 25.66 -4.13
CA GLU A 135 -2.42 26.10 -4.19
C GLU A 135 -3.37 25.07 -3.54
N SER A 136 -3.12 23.78 -3.71
CA SER A 136 -3.93 22.73 -3.08
C SER A 136 -3.75 22.64 -1.57
N VAL A 137 -2.59 23.08 -1.05
CA VAL A 137 -2.29 23.12 0.41
C VAL A 137 -2.79 24.40 1.05
N SER A 138 -2.79 25.55 0.32
CA SER A 138 -3.33 26.83 0.82
C SER A 138 -4.87 26.89 0.77
N GLY A 139 -5.47 26.26 -0.21
CA GLY A 139 -6.89 25.94 -0.20
C GLY A 139 -7.08 24.63 0.56
N LYS A 140 -7.71 24.67 1.74
CA LYS A 140 -8.15 23.51 2.48
C LYS A 140 -8.66 22.44 1.50
N SER A 141 -7.77 21.61 1.00
CA SER A 141 -8.14 20.45 0.21
C SER A 141 -8.93 19.56 1.16
N LYS A 142 -10.25 19.71 1.09
CA LYS A 142 -11.13 18.62 1.51
C LYS A 142 -10.68 17.45 0.66
N ARG A 143 -9.80 16.62 1.21
CA ARG A 143 -9.62 15.26 0.76
C ARG A 143 -11.03 14.72 0.64
N ASN A 144 -11.57 14.65 -0.57
CA ASN A 144 -12.64 13.73 -0.87
C ASN A 144 -12.02 12.31 -0.79
N LYS A 145 -11.62 11.90 0.42
CA LYS A 145 -11.95 10.55 0.82
C LYS A 145 -13.43 10.51 0.51
N LYS A 146 -13.84 9.72 -0.47
CA LYS A 146 -15.20 9.16 -0.44
C LYS A 146 -15.25 8.49 0.92
N PHE A 147 -15.72 9.26 1.89
CA PHE A 147 -16.00 8.80 3.22
C PHE A 147 -17.14 7.82 2.96
N ILE A 148 -16.77 6.54 2.84
CA ILE A 148 -17.77 5.51 3.04
C ILE A 148 -18.15 5.75 4.50
N PRO A 149 -19.32 6.33 4.74
CA PRO A 149 -19.64 6.75 6.08
C PRO A 149 -19.57 5.52 6.97
N ALA A 150 -19.05 5.65 8.17
CA ALA A 150 -18.84 4.52 9.09
C ALA A 150 -20.12 3.67 9.26
N TYR A 151 -21.29 4.25 9.04
CA TYR A 151 -22.56 3.52 9.07
C TYR A 151 -22.69 2.43 7.99
N VAL A 152 -22.01 2.55 6.83
CA VAL A 152 -22.05 1.49 5.80
C VAL A 152 -21.29 0.25 6.28
N ASN A 153 -20.12 0.44 6.91
CA ASN A 153 -19.37 -0.67 7.51
C ASN A 153 -20.18 -1.31 8.65
N TRP A 154 -20.78 -0.50 9.52
CA TRP A 154 -21.64 -0.99 10.58
C TRP A 154 -22.86 -1.74 10.05
N LEU A 155 -23.47 -1.26 8.96
CA LEU A 155 -24.59 -1.94 8.30
C LEU A 155 -24.15 -3.31 7.74
N LEU A 156 -22.99 -3.36 7.07
CA LEU A 156 -22.46 -4.61 6.55
C LEU A 156 -22.12 -5.60 7.67
N ILE A 157 -21.49 -5.14 8.76
CA ILE A 157 -21.23 -5.97 9.94
C ILE A 157 -22.54 -6.50 10.52
N ALA A 158 -23.55 -5.66 10.69
CA ALA A 158 -24.84 -6.06 11.25
C ALA A 158 -25.53 -7.11 10.35
N ILE A 159 -25.54 -6.92 9.02
CA ILE A 159 -26.12 -7.88 8.07
C ILE A 159 -25.41 -9.23 8.19
N ASN A 160 -24.08 -9.25 8.20
CA ASN A 160 -23.31 -10.49 8.31
C ASN A 160 -23.57 -11.22 9.61
N ILE A 161 -23.63 -10.49 10.74
CA ILE A 161 -23.94 -11.09 12.04
C ILE A 161 -25.36 -11.67 12.06
N ILE A 162 -26.35 -10.95 11.54
CA ILE A 162 -27.75 -11.40 11.49
C ILE A 162 -27.87 -12.68 10.65
N ILE A 163 -27.30 -12.69 9.45
CA ILE A 163 -27.30 -13.86 8.58
C ILE A 163 -26.63 -15.06 9.26
N TYR A 164 -25.45 -14.84 9.87
CA TYR A 164 -24.75 -15.90 10.59
C TYR A 164 -25.60 -16.49 11.73
N VAL A 165 -26.22 -15.63 12.57
CA VAL A 165 -27.06 -16.09 13.69
C VAL A 165 -28.26 -16.88 13.18
N ILE A 166 -28.94 -16.43 12.11
CA ILE A 166 -30.07 -17.17 11.51
C ILE A 166 -29.60 -18.53 11.00
N MET A 167 -28.46 -18.58 10.30
CA MET A 167 -27.92 -19.82 9.76
C MET A 167 -27.49 -20.79 10.86
N GLU A 168 -26.91 -20.30 11.95
CA GLU A 168 -26.49 -21.12 13.09
C GLU A 168 -27.67 -21.67 13.89
N ILE A 169 -28.77 -20.92 14.01
CA ILE A 169 -30.02 -21.38 14.68
C ILE A 169 -30.76 -22.39 13.79
N ALA A 170 -30.75 -22.20 12.46
CA ALA A 170 -31.45 -23.06 11.53
C ALA A 170 -30.69 -24.38 11.22
N GLY A 171 -29.39 -24.41 11.47
CA GLY A 171 -28.55 -25.58 11.20
C GLY A 171 -27.11 -25.39 11.71
N ASP A 172 -26.19 -26.18 11.17
CA ASP A 172 -24.78 -26.16 11.52
C ASP A 172 -23.97 -25.46 10.42
N THR A 173 -23.46 -24.24 10.70
CA THR A 173 -22.64 -23.48 9.72
C THR A 173 -21.28 -24.12 9.44
N GLN A 174 -20.83 -25.11 10.22
CA GLN A 174 -19.62 -25.89 9.92
C GLN A 174 -19.91 -27.08 9.00
N ASN A 175 -21.18 -27.46 8.80
CA ASN A 175 -21.56 -28.50 7.90
C ASN A 175 -21.53 -28.04 6.44
N THR A 176 -20.63 -28.60 5.66
CA THR A 176 -20.44 -28.22 4.24
C THR A 176 -21.71 -28.43 3.41
N GLN A 177 -22.45 -29.52 3.61
CA GLN A 177 -23.67 -29.79 2.84
C GLN A 177 -24.78 -28.78 3.18
N TYR A 178 -24.93 -28.43 4.45
CA TYR A 178 -25.85 -27.41 4.89
C TYR A 178 -25.51 -26.04 4.25
N MET A 179 -24.23 -25.65 4.28
CA MET A 179 -23.78 -24.41 3.67
C MET A 179 -23.99 -24.38 2.16
N LEU A 180 -23.72 -25.49 1.45
CA LEU A 180 -23.98 -25.61 0.01
C LEU A 180 -25.48 -25.52 -0.33
N ALA A 181 -26.34 -26.11 0.48
CA ALA A 181 -27.78 -26.02 0.29
C ALA A 181 -28.33 -24.58 0.43
N HIS A 182 -27.64 -23.74 1.21
CA HIS A 182 -28.05 -22.36 1.48
C HIS A 182 -27.28 -21.29 0.69
N GLY A 183 -26.51 -21.68 -0.35
CA GLY A 183 -25.91 -20.72 -1.27
C GLY A 183 -24.42 -20.45 -1.07
N ALA A 184 -23.68 -21.33 -0.38
CA ALA A 184 -22.23 -21.25 -0.34
C ALA A 184 -21.61 -21.42 -1.73
N LEU A 185 -20.43 -20.86 -1.92
CA LEU A 185 -19.71 -20.88 -3.19
C LEU A 185 -19.41 -22.33 -3.63
N ASN A 186 -19.82 -22.68 -4.85
CA ASN A 186 -19.47 -23.93 -5.48
C ASN A 186 -19.32 -23.75 -6.99
N VAL A 187 -18.09 -23.91 -7.48
CA VAL A 187 -17.76 -23.65 -8.88
C VAL A 187 -18.52 -24.58 -9.84
N LYS A 188 -18.76 -25.84 -9.46
CA LYS A 188 -19.50 -26.80 -10.33
C LYS A 188 -20.96 -26.39 -10.47
N LEU A 189 -21.65 -26.00 -9.41
CA LEU A 189 -23.03 -25.53 -9.44
C LEU A 189 -23.17 -24.22 -10.23
N ILE A 190 -22.17 -23.35 -10.14
CA ILE A 190 -22.15 -22.09 -10.90
C ILE A 190 -21.99 -22.35 -12.39
N LEU A 191 -21.03 -23.18 -12.79
CA LEU A 191 -20.70 -23.40 -14.20
C LEU A 191 -21.65 -24.37 -14.91
N ASN A 192 -22.09 -25.45 -14.23
CA ASN A 192 -22.89 -26.49 -14.82
C ASN A 192 -24.40 -26.23 -14.67
N ASP A 193 -24.82 -25.71 -13.53
CA ASP A 193 -26.24 -25.55 -13.19
C ASP A 193 -26.71 -24.09 -13.28
N GLY A 194 -25.78 -23.15 -13.58
CA GLY A 194 -26.08 -21.73 -13.75
C GLY A 194 -26.44 -20.99 -12.46
N GLU A 195 -26.05 -21.51 -11.29
CA GLU A 195 -26.39 -20.93 -9.99
C GLU A 195 -25.51 -19.70 -9.64
N TYR A 196 -25.52 -18.68 -10.52
CA TYR A 196 -24.69 -17.47 -10.38
C TYR A 196 -24.97 -16.65 -9.12
N TYR A 197 -26.17 -16.79 -8.52
CA TYR A 197 -26.52 -16.12 -7.28
C TYR A 197 -25.55 -16.47 -6.13
N ARG A 198 -24.88 -17.62 -6.20
CA ARG A 198 -23.87 -18.05 -5.22
C ARG A 198 -22.67 -17.13 -5.13
N LEU A 199 -22.35 -16.42 -6.20
CA LEU A 199 -21.29 -15.40 -6.18
C LEU A 199 -21.63 -14.27 -5.22
N PHE A 200 -22.90 -13.93 -5.07
CA PHE A 200 -23.36 -12.90 -4.17
C PHE A 200 -23.64 -13.44 -2.77
N THR A 201 -24.38 -14.54 -2.63
CA THR A 201 -24.76 -15.10 -1.34
C THR A 201 -23.57 -15.57 -0.52
N SER A 202 -22.53 -16.11 -1.16
CA SER A 202 -21.32 -16.57 -0.48
C SER A 202 -20.56 -15.46 0.26
N MET A 203 -20.76 -14.19 -0.10
CA MET A 203 -20.15 -13.05 0.59
C MET A 203 -20.64 -12.90 2.05
N PHE A 204 -21.83 -13.43 2.34
CA PHE A 204 -22.45 -13.36 3.66
C PHE A 204 -22.38 -14.68 4.43
N MET A 205 -21.81 -15.72 3.80
CA MET A 205 -21.75 -17.05 4.38
C MET A 205 -20.46 -17.27 5.18
N HIS A 206 -20.58 -17.60 6.45
CA HIS A 206 -19.45 -17.78 7.34
C HIS A 206 -19.47 -19.16 7.99
N ALA A 207 -18.41 -19.94 7.77
CA ALA A 207 -18.25 -21.27 8.33
C ALA A 207 -17.71 -21.21 9.77
N GLY A 208 -18.63 -21.07 10.73
CA GLY A 208 -18.34 -21.04 12.17
C GLY A 208 -17.94 -19.66 12.70
N PHE A 209 -17.96 -19.55 14.04
CA PHE A 209 -17.75 -18.30 14.78
C PHE A 209 -16.40 -17.64 14.51
N SER A 210 -15.32 -18.40 14.47
CA SER A 210 -13.95 -17.84 14.26
C SER A 210 -13.81 -17.15 12.91
N HIS A 211 -14.49 -17.67 11.87
CA HIS A 211 -14.44 -17.10 10.52
C HIS A 211 -15.16 -15.74 10.49
N ILE A 212 -16.39 -15.67 11.00
CA ILE A 212 -17.14 -14.38 11.04
C ILE A 212 -16.43 -13.37 11.94
N PHE A 213 -15.93 -13.78 13.10
CA PHE A 213 -15.24 -12.89 14.02
C PHE A 213 -14.02 -12.21 13.37
N ASN A 214 -13.14 -12.99 12.71
CA ASN A 214 -11.97 -12.44 12.04
C ASN A 214 -12.35 -11.50 10.89
N ASN A 215 -13.38 -11.84 10.10
CA ASN A 215 -13.83 -10.99 9.00
C ASN A 215 -14.44 -9.67 9.51
N MET A 216 -15.20 -9.70 10.60
CA MET A 216 -15.78 -8.48 11.18
C MET A 216 -14.72 -7.59 11.82
N LEU A 217 -13.64 -8.15 12.39
CA LEU A 217 -12.50 -7.37 12.89
C LEU A 217 -11.79 -6.58 11.79
N VAL A 218 -11.64 -7.17 10.61
CA VAL A 218 -11.01 -6.48 9.46
C VAL A 218 -11.92 -5.40 8.88
N LEU A 219 -13.25 -5.57 8.99
CA LEU A 219 -14.24 -4.62 8.47
C LEU A 219 -14.46 -3.42 9.42
N PHE A 220 -14.18 -3.60 10.72
CA PHE A 220 -14.28 -2.58 11.77
C PHE A 220 -13.12 -1.58 11.71
#